data_68ce52c23f72752b3ba07b0d985c3174
#
_entry.id   68ce52c23f72752b3ba07b0d985c3174
#
_cell.length_a   1.000
_cell.length_b   1.000
_cell.length_c   1.000
_cell.angle_alpha   90.00
_cell.angle_beta   90.00
_cell.angle_gamma   90.00
#
_symmetry.space_group_name_H-M   'P 1'
#
loop_
_entity.id
_entity.type
_entity.pdbx_description
1 polymer ?
#
loop_
_entity_poly.entity_id
_entity_poly.type
_entity_poly.pdbx_seq_one_letter_code
_entity_poly.pdbx_strand_id
1 'polypeptide(L)'
;WLLNYRGGSFLLPDADEIRKECQIRGVSFEILSNGEQESILNEISSPSQNMESVVLEKAPKIAVYTPKGKQPWDDAVTLVLTYAEIPFTPIYDLEVLSDQLLLYDWLHLHHEDFTGQYGKFYGAYRNAPWYIEQKREAEALAQQLGFSKVAQEKGAVAKKIRDFVIGGGFMFAMCSATDSFDIALAADGIDIC
;
A
#
# COMPACT_ATOMS: atom_id res chain seq x y z
N TRP A 1 -16.39 -1.10 23.57
CA TRP A 1 -17.25 -0.68 22.43
C TRP A 1 -18.16 0.42 22.93
N LEU A 2 -18.19 1.56 22.25
CA LEU A 2 -19.23 2.55 22.47
C LEU A 2 -20.58 1.94 22.12
N LEU A 3 -21.60 2.18 22.93
CA LEU A 3 -22.94 1.58 22.75
C LEU A 3 -23.56 1.94 21.38
N ASN A 4 -23.27 3.15 20.87
CA ASN A 4 -23.89 3.70 19.66
C ASN A 4 -22.95 3.76 18.45
N TYR A 5 -21.63 3.71 18.62
CA TYR A 5 -20.66 3.87 17.54
C TYR A 5 -19.64 2.72 17.54
N ARG A 6 -19.27 2.28 16.35
CA ARG A 6 -18.29 1.18 16.17
C ARG A 6 -16.89 1.76 16.06
N GLY A 7 -15.89 0.99 16.49
CA GLY A 7 -14.49 1.28 16.17
C GLY A 7 -14.29 1.43 14.66
N GLY A 8 -13.52 2.44 14.25
CA GLY A 8 -13.33 2.81 12.84
C GLY A 8 -14.33 3.84 12.31
N SER A 9 -15.26 4.35 13.14
CA SER A 9 -16.07 5.51 12.78
C SER A 9 -15.22 6.77 12.70
N PHE A 10 -15.59 7.69 11.80
CA PHE A 10 -14.91 8.97 11.61
C PHE A 10 -15.78 10.10 12.17
N LEU A 11 -15.15 11.00 12.92
CA LEU A 11 -15.75 12.27 13.31
C LEU A 11 -15.21 13.35 12.37
N LEU A 12 -16.10 13.97 11.61
CA LEU A 12 -15.77 14.96 10.59
C LEU A 12 -16.38 16.31 10.89
N PRO A 13 -15.81 17.43 10.42
CA PRO A 13 -16.46 18.72 10.47
C PRO A 13 -17.81 18.68 9.76
N ASP A 14 -18.81 19.37 10.32
CA ASP A 14 -20.12 19.48 9.69
C ASP A 14 -20.09 20.50 8.55
N ALA A 15 -19.98 19.98 7.31
CA ALA A 15 -19.94 20.78 6.09
C ALA A 15 -20.83 20.16 5.00
N ASP A 16 -21.48 21.01 4.20
CA ASP A 16 -22.39 20.57 3.16
C ASP A 16 -21.72 19.71 2.09
N GLU A 17 -20.47 20.00 1.77
CA GLU A 17 -19.66 19.22 0.83
C GLU A 17 -19.44 17.80 1.35
N ILE A 18 -19.13 17.64 2.64
CA ILE A 18 -18.92 16.33 3.25
C ILE A 18 -20.23 15.53 3.25
N ARG A 19 -21.34 16.15 3.61
CA ARG A 19 -22.66 15.49 3.59
C ARG A 19 -23.03 15.01 2.19
N LYS A 20 -22.78 15.85 1.17
CA LYS A 20 -23.01 15.52 -0.23
C LYS A 20 -22.15 14.34 -0.68
N GLU A 21 -20.86 14.33 -0.36
CA GLU A 21 -19.98 13.19 -0.69
C GLU A 21 -20.40 11.90 0.00
N CYS A 22 -20.78 11.95 1.27
CA CYS A 22 -21.35 10.80 1.97
C CYS A 22 -22.58 10.25 1.27
N GLN A 23 -23.50 11.12 0.85
CA GLN A 23 -24.73 10.71 0.14
C GLN A 23 -24.42 10.06 -1.22
N ILE A 24 -23.53 10.67 -2.01
CA ILE A 24 -23.12 10.15 -3.33
C ILE A 24 -22.50 8.76 -3.20
N ARG A 25 -21.70 8.54 -2.15
CA ARG A 25 -20.97 7.28 -1.92
C ARG A 25 -21.75 6.26 -1.08
N GLY A 26 -22.99 6.56 -0.70
CA GLY A 26 -23.81 5.68 0.13
C GLY A 26 -23.26 5.47 1.55
N VAL A 27 -22.47 6.42 2.07
CA VAL A 27 -21.94 6.39 3.44
C VAL A 27 -23.02 6.93 4.39
N SER A 28 -23.38 6.12 5.38
CA SER A 28 -24.29 6.56 6.44
C SER A 28 -23.60 7.54 7.38
N PHE A 29 -24.25 8.63 7.74
CA PHE A 29 -23.74 9.61 8.69
C PHE A 29 -24.85 10.14 9.58
N GLU A 30 -24.47 10.65 10.74
CA GLU A 30 -25.33 11.34 11.70
C GLU A 30 -24.74 12.71 12.03
N ILE A 31 -25.59 13.68 12.27
CA ILE A 31 -25.18 15.03 12.68
C ILE A 31 -25.21 15.06 14.20
N LEU A 32 -24.07 15.35 14.80
CA LEU A 32 -23.93 15.44 16.26
C LEU A 32 -24.04 16.90 16.74
N SER A 33 -24.69 17.09 17.86
CA SER A 33 -24.55 18.34 18.63
C SER A 33 -23.17 18.42 19.32
N ASN A 34 -22.75 19.60 19.70
CA ASN A 34 -21.47 19.78 20.45
C ASN A 34 -21.44 18.94 21.74
N GLY A 35 -22.57 18.83 22.45
CA GLY A 35 -22.66 18.03 23.66
C GLY A 35 -22.51 16.53 23.42
N GLU A 36 -23.05 16.01 22.32
CA GLU A 36 -22.89 14.62 21.94
C GLU A 36 -21.43 14.34 21.53
N GLN A 37 -20.80 15.24 20.78
CA GLN A 37 -19.41 15.13 20.42
C GLN A 37 -18.50 15.08 21.67
N GLU A 38 -18.69 16.00 22.62
CA GLU A 38 -17.93 16.02 23.87
C GLU A 38 -18.15 14.74 24.68
N SER A 39 -19.38 14.25 24.75
CA SER A 39 -19.70 13.00 25.44
C SER A 39 -18.95 11.81 24.84
N ILE A 40 -18.94 11.69 23.50
CA ILE A 40 -18.21 10.62 22.79
C ILE A 40 -16.71 10.69 23.05
N LEU A 41 -16.10 11.87 22.93
CA LEU A 41 -14.68 12.05 23.16
C LEU A 41 -14.27 11.75 24.60
N ASN A 42 -15.10 12.14 25.58
CA ASN A 42 -14.88 11.83 27.00
C ASN A 42 -14.98 10.31 27.27
N GLU A 43 -15.94 9.65 26.64
CA GLU A 43 -16.09 8.20 26.78
C GLU A 43 -14.90 7.45 26.20
N ILE A 44 -14.42 7.82 25.00
CA ILE A 44 -13.24 7.24 24.36
C ILE A 44 -11.99 7.43 25.22
N SER A 45 -11.83 8.63 25.82
CA SER A 45 -10.66 8.96 26.65
C SER A 45 -10.72 8.33 28.05
N SER A 46 -11.81 7.64 28.39
CA SER A 46 -11.94 7.00 29.72
C SER A 46 -10.94 5.85 29.86
N PRO A 47 -10.24 5.74 30.99
CA PRO A 47 -9.31 4.64 31.25
C PRO A 47 -9.96 3.23 31.21
N SER A 48 -11.27 3.15 31.31
CA SER A 48 -12.03 1.89 31.19
C SER A 48 -12.23 1.43 29.76
N GLN A 49 -12.03 2.33 28.79
CA GLN A 49 -12.13 2.04 27.36
C GLN A 49 -10.72 1.85 26.81
N ASN A 50 -10.46 0.73 26.19
CA ASN A 50 -9.19 0.49 25.47
C ASN A 50 -9.29 1.07 24.04
N MET A 51 -9.52 2.37 23.92
CA MET A 51 -9.73 3.10 22.67
C MET A 51 -9.01 4.45 22.71
N GLU A 52 -8.65 4.94 21.55
CA GLU A 52 -8.07 6.27 21.35
C GLU A 52 -8.78 6.98 20.18
N SER A 53 -8.95 8.29 20.30
CA SER A 53 -9.31 9.12 19.16
C SER A 53 -8.03 9.60 18.48
N VAL A 54 -7.91 9.30 17.18
CA VAL A 54 -6.76 9.70 16.37
C VAL A 54 -7.15 10.85 15.47
N VAL A 55 -6.41 11.95 15.55
CA VAL A 55 -6.60 13.09 14.63
C VAL A 55 -5.95 12.76 13.29
N LEU A 56 -6.74 12.77 12.23
CA LEU A 56 -6.24 12.65 10.86
C LEU A 56 -5.91 14.05 10.32
N GLU A 57 -4.63 14.36 10.24
CA GLU A 57 -4.16 15.69 9.84
C GLU A 57 -4.33 15.97 8.35
N LYS A 58 -4.17 14.93 7.52
CA LYS A 58 -4.23 15.03 6.06
C LYS A 58 -4.62 13.71 5.42
N ALA A 59 -5.10 13.77 4.18
CA ALA A 59 -5.21 12.58 3.35
C ALA A 59 -3.80 12.02 3.05
N PRO A 60 -3.57 10.70 3.17
CA PRO A 60 -2.28 10.11 2.87
C PRO A 60 -1.96 10.22 1.38
N LYS A 61 -0.70 10.47 1.05
CA LYS A 61 -0.17 10.29 -0.30
C LYS A 61 0.10 8.80 -0.50
N ILE A 62 -0.62 8.19 -1.43
CA ILE A 62 -0.58 6.75 -1.66
C ILE A 62 0.34 6.43 -2.84
N ALA A 63 1.33 5.58 -2.61
CA ALA A 63 2.06 4.89 -3.65
C ALA A 63 1.56 3.44 -3.77
N VAL A 64 1.43 2.96 -5.00
CA VAL A 64 1.16 1.54 -5.28
C VAL A 64 2.38 0.97 -6.00
N TYR A 65 3.03 0.02 -5.37
CA TYR A 65 4.16 -0.68 -5.99
C TYR A 65 3.62 -1.75 -6.95
N THR A 66 3.79 -1.51 -8.24
CA THR A 66 3.23 -2.36 -9.29
C THR A 66 4.06 -2.27 -10.58
N PRO A 67 4.22 -3.37 -11.34
CA PRO A 67 4.92 -3.35 -12.62
C PRO A 67 4.29 -2.38 -13.61
N LYS A 68 5.13 -1.72 -14.40
CA LYS A 68 4.67 -0.77 -15.44
C LYS A 68 3.82 -1.49 -16.50
N GLY A 69 2.77 -0.82 -16.95
CA GLY A 69 1.87 -1.31 -17.99
C GLY A 69 0.81 -2.31 -17.51
N LYS A 70 0.76 -2.60 -16.23
CA LYS A 70 -0.24 -3.52 -15.64
C LYS A 70 -1.50 -2.82 -15.14
N GLN A 71 -1.44 -1.52 -14.89
CA GLN A 71 -2.56 -0.76 -14.34
C GLN A 71 -3.56 -0.36 -15.43
N PRO A 72 -4.85 -0.24 -15.05
CA PRO A 72 -5.44 -0.73 -13.79
C PRO A 72 -5.92 -2.18 -13.88
N TRP A 73 -5.87 -2.79 -15.07
CA TRP A 73 -6.63 -3.99 -15.40
C TRP A 73 -6.07 -5.28 -14.80
N ASP A 74 -4.75 -5.35 -14.62
CA ASP A 74 -4.08 -6.52 -14.04
C ASP A 74 -3.76 -6.34 -12.54
N ASP A 75 -4.23 -5.25 -11.93
CA ASP A 75 -4.02 -4.93 -10.54
C ASP A 75 -5.34 -4.51 -9.88
N ALA A 76 -5.90 -5.41 -9.06
CA ALA A 76 -7.17 -5.18 -8.39
C ALA A 76 -7.14 -3.94 -7.47
N VAL A 77 -5.98 -3.61 -6.90
CA VAL A 77 -5.84 -2.43 -6.02
C VAL A 77 -5.90 -1.15 -6.80
N THR A 78 -5.12 -1.02 -7.87
CA THR A 78 -5.16 0.18 -8.72
C THR A 78 -6.53 0.34 -9.38
N LEU A 79 -7.20 -0.76 -9.73
CA LEU A 79 -8.56 -0.74 -10.24
C LEU A 79 -9.54 -0.19 -9.20
N VAL A 80 -9.50 -0.67 -7.96
CA VAL A 80 -10.37 -0.21 -6.87
C VAL A 80 -10.12 1.27 -6.55
N LEU A 81 -8.85 1.67 -6.42
CA LEU A 81 -8.51 3.07 -6.14
C LEU A 81 -8.98 4.00 -7.26
N THR A 82 -8.83 3.57 -8.52
CA THR A 82 -9.34 4.31 -9.70
C THR A 82 -10.86 4.43 -9.65
N TYR A 83 -11.55 3.35 -9.36
CA TYR A 83 -13.01 3.33 -9.29
C TYR A 83 -13.56 4.18 -8.15
N ALA A 84 -12.87 4.20 -7.01
CA ALA A 84 -13.20 5.01 -5.85
C ALA A 84 -12.73 6.48 -5.97
N GLU A 85 -12.09 6.85 -7.08
CA GLU A 85 -11.51 8.19 -7.31
C GLU A 85 -10.50 8.60 -6.21
N ILE A 86 -9.79 7.62 -5.64
CA ILE A 86 -8.74 7.86 -4.65
C ILE A 86 -7.42 8.09 -5.37
N PRO A 87 -6.77 9.26 -5.20
CA PRO A 87 -5.49 9.53 -5.85
C PRO A 87 -4.39 8.58 -5.37
N PHE A 88 -3.65 8.01 -6.30
CA PHE A 88 -2.46 7.20 -6.03
C PHE A 88 -1.42 7.40 -7.13
N THR A 89 -0.18 7.03 -6.85
CA THR A 89 0.91 7.04 -7.82
C THR A 89 1.47 5.63 -7.97
N PRO A 90 1.46 5.04 -9.18
CA PRO A 90 2.19 3.79 -9.41
C PRO A 90 3.69 4.04 -9.35
N ILE A 91 4.39 3.24 -8.58
CA ILE A 91 5.85 3.23 -8.48
C ILE A 91 6.35 1.80 -8.66
N TYR A 92 7.62 1.66 -9.02
CA TYR A 92 8.26 0.35 -9.13
C TYR A 92 9.72 0.44 -8.65
N ASP A 93 10.56 -0.51 -9.03
CA ASP A 93 11.93 -0.66 -8.53
C ASP A 93 12.76 0.62 -8.66
N LEU A 94 12.72 1.27 -9.81
CA LEU A 94 13.49 2.49 -10.07
C LEU A 94 13.11 3.62 -9.10
N GLU A 95 11.83 3.85 -8.92
CA GLU A 95 11.32 4.91 -8.06
C GLU A 95 11.66 4.62 -6.58
N VAL A 96 11.54 3.36 -6.14
CA VAL A 96 11.88 2.94 -4.77
C VAL A 96 13.39 3.08 -4.52
N LEU A 97 14.23 2.60 -5.43
CA LEU A 97 15.69 2.68 -5.30
C LEU A 97 16.24 4.11 -5.43
N SER A 98 15.48 5.00 -6.08
CA SER A 98 15.79 6.44 -6.19
C SER A 98 15.23 7.26 -5.03
N ASP A 99 14.85 6.65 -3.91
CA ASP A 99 14.32 7.28 -2.70
C ASP A 99 13.00 8.07 -2.89
N GLN A 100 12.29 7.87 -3.99
CA GLN A 100 11.01 8.54 -4.22
C GLN A 100 9.91 8.04 -3.27
N LEU A 101 10.07 6.86 -2.69
CA LEU A 101 9.13 6.32 -1.69
C LEU A 101 8.97 7.25 -0.48
N LEU A 102 10.00 8.02 -0.12
CA LEU A 102 9.95 8.99 0.98
C LEU A 102 9.01 10.18 0.75
N LEU A 103 8.48 10.34 -0.47
CA LEU A 103 7.50 11.37 -0.80
C LEU A 103 6.05 10.97 -0.47
N TYR A 104 5.85 9.73 -0.05
CA TYR A 104 4.55 9.12 0.23
C TYR A 104 4.40 8.80 1.72
N ASP A 105 3.14 8.69 2.15
CA ASP A 105 2.77 8.33 3.52
C ASP A 105 2.39 6.85 3.61
N TRP A 106 1.85 6.29 2.50
CA TRP A 106 1.35 4.92 2.41
C TRP A 106 1.88 4.24 1.15
N LEU A 107 2.49 3.06 1.33
CA LEU A 107 2.83 2.14 0.27
C LEU A 107 1.88 0.95 0.28
N HIS A 108 1.26 0.67 -0.86
CA HIS A 108 0.55 -0.58 -1.10
C HIS A 108 1.41 -1.47 -2.02
N LEU A 109 1.73 -2.69 -1.57
CA LEU A 109 2.43 -3.67 -2.41
C LEU A 109 1.47 -4.37 -3.37
N HIS A 110 1.93 -4.63 -4.57
CA HIS A 110 1.19 -5.41 -5.56
C HIS A 110 0.77 -6.76 -4.99
N HIS A 111 -0.49 -7.12 -5.17
CA HIS A 111 -1.13 -8.25 -4.46
C HIS A 111 -0.58 -9.63 -4.84
N GLU A 112 0.03 -9.78 -6.01
CA GLU A 112 0.52 -11.09 -6.43
C GLU A 112 1.89 -11.42 -5.85
N ASP A 113 2.88 -10.62 -6.16
CA ASP A 113 4.28 -10.82 -5.78
C ASP A 113 5.04 -9.53 -6.03
N PHE A 114 5.71 -9.01 -5.01
CA PHE A 114 6.44 -7.76 -5.17
C PHE A 114 7.64 -7.90 -6.13
N THR A 115 8.09 -9.11 -6.44
CA THR A 115 9.13 -9.36 -7.44
C THR A 115 8.63 -9.22 -8.88
N GLY A 116 7.33 -8.98 -9.11
CA GLY A 116 6.72 -8.98 -10.43
C GLY A 116 6.61 -10.35 -11.06
N GLN A 117 6.64 -11.41 -10.24
CA GLN A 117 6.53 -12.82 -10.64
C GLN A 117 7.68 -13.33 -11.51
N TYR A 118 8.85 -12.71 -11.44
CA TYR A 118 10.01 -13.03 -12.26
C TYR A 118 10.37 -14.53 -12.27
N GLY A 119 10.35 -15.21 -11.13
CA GLY A 119 10.67 -16.62 -11.01
C GLY A 119 9.48 -17.57 -11.04
N LYS A 120 8.29 -17.11 -10.68
CA LYS A 120 7.10 -17.92 -10.44
C LYS A 120 6.67 -18.77 -11.64
N PHE A 121 6.75 -18.21 -12.83
CA PHE A 121 6.27 -18.85 -14.05
C PHE A 121 7.36 -19.53 -14.86
N TYR A 122 8.61 -19.52 -14.43
CA TYR A 122 9.72 -20.10 -15.18
C TYR A 122 9.48 -21.56 -15.59
N GLY A 123 9.04 -22.39 -14.64
CA GLY A 123 8.87 -23.83 -14.89
C GLY A 123 7.86 -24.15 -16.01
N ALA A 124 6.74 -23.42 -16.04
CA ALA A 124 5.64 -23.67 -16.97
C ALA A 124 5.73 -22.82 -18.26
N TYR A 125 6.29 -21.62 -18.19
CA TYR A 125 6.17 -20.62 -19.25
C TYR A 125 7.51 -20.09 -19.78
N ARG A 126 8.65 -20.70 -19.45
CA ARG A 126 10.00 -20.22 -19.84
C ARG A 126 10.18 -19.98 -21.34
N ASN A 127 9.38 -20.64 -22.19
CA ASN A 127 9.42 -20.49 -23.64
C ASN A 127 8.27 -19.61 -24.19
N ALA A 128 7.36 -19.12 -23.34
CA ALA A 128 6.28 -18.25 -23.77
C ALA A 128 6.81 -16.84 -24.10
N PRO A 129 6.42 -16.25 -25.24
CA PRO A 129 6.93 -14.93 -25.65
C PRO A 129 6.77 -13.85 -24.60
N TRP A 130 5.62 -13.79 -23.93
CA TRP A 130 5.34 -12.83 -22.87
C TRP A 130 6.28 -12.99 -21.67
N TYR A 131 6.62 -14.24 -21.31
CA TYR A 131 7.51 -14.49 -20.17
C TYR A 131 8.97 -14.12 -20.51
N ILE A 132 9.41 -14.46 -21.73
CA ILE A 132 10.75 -14.11 -22.23
C ILE A 132 10.92 -12.58 -22.21
N GLU A 133 9.90 -11.84 -22.63
CA GLU A 133 9.95 -10.37 -22.61
C GLU A 133 10.01 -9.82 -21.19
N GLN A 134 9.14 -10.28 -20.29
CA GLN A 134 9.17 -9.85 -18.86
C GLN A 134 10.52 -10.17 -18.20
N LYS A 135 11.06 -11.35 -18.47
CA LYS A 135 12.38 -11.72 -17.96
C LYS A 135 13.47 -10.77 -18.46
N ARG A 136 13.46 -10.49 -19.78
CA ARG A 136 14.41 -9.56 -20.40
C ARG A 136 14.31 -8.15 -19.80
N GLU A 137 13.10 -7.65 -19.60
CA GLU A 137 12.86 -6.35 -18.99
C GLU A 137 13.37 -6.28 -17.55
N ALA A 138 13.08 -7.30 -16.73
CA ALA A 138 13.55 -7.37 -15.35
C ALA A 138 15.08 -7.43 -15.26
N GLU A 139 15.73 -8.27 -16.11
CA GLU A 139 17.19 -8.36 -16.15
C GLU A 139 17.85 -7.06 -16.65
N ALA A 140 17.25 -6.41 -17.65
CA ALA A 140 17.75 -5.14 -18.16
C ALA A 140 17.63 -4.03 -17.11
N LEU A 141 16.52 -3.98 -16.36
CA LEU A 141 16.34 -3.02 -15.29
C LEU A 141 17.35 -3.24 -14.15
N ALA A 142 17.52 -4.48 -13.71
CA ALA A 142 18.52 -4.80 -12.71
C ALA A 142 19.95 -4.34 -13.14
N GLN A 143 20.33 -4.62 -14.38
CA GLN A 143 21.62 -4.17 -14.92
C GLN A 143 21.72 -2.65 -15.00
N GLN A 144 20.67 -1.95 -15.42
CA GLN A 144 20.62 -0.50 -15.45
C GLN A 144 20.82 0.11 -14.05
N LEU A 145 20.29 -0.55 -13.03
CA LEU A 145 20.41 -0.14 -11.62
C LEU A 145 21.72 -0.61 -10.95
N GLY A 146 22.59 -1.27 -11.71
CA GLY A 146 23.92 -1.71 -11.24
C GLY A 146 23.95 -3.06 -10.54
N PHE A 147 22.89 -3.86 -10.64
CA PHE A 147 22.82 -5.20 -10.05
C PHE A 147 23.15 -6.29 -11.08
N SER A 148 23.83 -7.34 -10.64
CA SER A 148 24.17 -8.48 -11.49
C SER A 148 23.06 -9.53 -11.59
N LYS A 149 22.14 -9.55 -10.62
CA LYS A 149 20.99 -10.46 -10.54
C LYS A 149 19.71 -9.68 -10.16
N VAL A 150 18.56 -10.07 -10.70
CA VAL A 150 17.25 -9.52 -10.31
C VAL A 150 16.98 -9.74 -8.82
N ALA A 151 17.37 -10.89 -8.24
CA ALA A 151 17.23 -11.15 -6.81
C ALA A 151 17.96 -10.14 -5.94
N GLN A 152 19.15 -9.67 -6.36
CA GLN A 152 19.92 -8.64 -5.63
C GLN A 152 19.22 -7.29 -5.68
N GLU A 153 18.66 -6.93 -6.84
CA GLU A 153 17.86 -5.72 -7.01
C GLU A 153 16.63 -5.76 -6.11
N LYS A 154 15.85 -6.86 -6.15
CA LYS A 154 14.65 -7.01 -5.31
C LYS A 154 14.96 -7.02 -3.81
N GLY A 155 16.08 -7.61 -3.40
CA GLY A 155 16.57 -7.50 -2.03
C GLY A 155 16.87 -6.05 -1.61
N ALA A 156 17.45 -5.24 -2.51
CA ALA A 156 17.68 -3.82 -2.26
C ALA A 156 16.35 -3.03 -2.17
N VAL A 157 15.39 -3.34 -3.04
CA VAL A 157 14.03 -2.77 -2.97
C VAL A 157 13.36 -3.10 -1.64
N ALA A 158 13.40 -4.37 -1.21
CA ALA A 158 12.81 -4.79 0.06
C ALA A 158 13.42 -4.03 1.26
N LYS A 159 14.74 -3.80 1.24
CA LYS A 159 15.42 -3.01 2.28
C LYS A 159 14.95 -1.55 2.30
N LYS A 160 14.81 -0.92 1.14
CA LYS A 160 14.28 0.45 1.03
C LYS A 160 12.85 0.54 1.56
N ILE A 161 12.00 -0.44 1.26
CA ILE A 161 10.64 -0.51 1.79
C ILE A 161 10.65 -0.70 3.31
N ARG A 162 11.49 -1.60 3.84
CA ARG A 162 11.70 -1.76 5.28
C ARG A 162 12.11 -0.44 5.96
N ASP A 163 13.07 0.26 5.39
CA ASP A 163 13.58 1.52 5.93
C ASP A 163 12.52 2.62 5.91
N PHE A 164 11.67 2.64 4.88
CA PHE A 164 10.49 3.50 4.81
C PHE A 164 9.52 3.23 5.98
N VAL A 165 9.21 1.95 6.27
CA VAL A 165 8.33 1.57 7.37
C VAL A 165 8.95 1.92 8.73
N ILE A 166 10.25 1.64 8.92
CA ILE A 166 10.97 2.01 10.15
C ILE A 166 10.99 3.53 10.34
N GLY A 167 11.04 4.30 9.25
CA GLY A 167 10.97 5.75 9.24
C GLY A 167 9.59 6.34 9.52
N GLY A 168 8.55 5.51 9.72
CA GLY A 168 7.18 5.94 10.04
C GLY A 168 6.22 5.89 8.87
N GLY A 169 6.62 5.40 7.70
CA GLY A 169 5.73 5.13 6.58
C GLY A 169 4.79 3.96 6.86
N PHE A 170 3.59 4.02 6.31
CA PHE A 170 2.63 2.92 6.41
C PHE A 170 2.74 2.01 5.20
N MET A 171 2.82 0.69 5.41
CA MET A 171 2.80 -0.30 4.35
C MET A 171 1.61 -1.23 4.50
N PHE A 172 0.91 -1.48 3.39
CA PHE A 172 -0.12 -2.50 3.29
C PHE A 172 0.30 -3.54 2.23
N ALA A 173 0.37 -4.80 2.63
CA ALA A 173 0.65 -5.93 1.75
C ALA A 173 -0.43 -6.99 1.92
N MET A 174 -0.79 -7.66 0.83
CA MET A 174 -1.76 -8.75 0.85
C MET A 174 -1.35 -9.86 -0.11
N CYS A 175 -1.96 -11.04 0.07
CA CYS A 175 -1.72 -12.21 -0.78
C CYS A 175 -0.24 -12.61 -0.80
N SER A 176 0.30 -13.07 -1.93
CA SER A 176 1.70 -13.51 -2.04
C SER A 176 2.74 -12.39 -1.89
N ALA A 177 2.32 -11.12 -1.92
CA ALA A 177 3.23 -10.02 -1.63
C ALA A 177 3.76 -10.04 -0.19
N THR A 178 2.96 -10.53 0.77
CA THR A 178 3.41 -10.68 2.16
C THR A 178 4.54 -11.70 2.27
N ASP A 179 4.35 -12.87 1.66
CA ASP A 179 5.32 -13.97 1.71
C ASP A 179 6.63 -13.60 1.01
N SER A 180 6.54 -13.05 -0.20
CA SER A 180 7.73 -12.70 -0.99
C SER A 180 8.53 -11.56 -0.35
N PHE A 181 7.86 -10.60 0.29
CA PHE A 181 8.54 -9.53 1.02
C PHE A 181 9.24 -10.04 2.29
N ASP A 182 8.57 -10.90 3.08
CA ASP A 182 9.15 -11.52 4.26
C ASP A 182 10.37 -12.38 3.92
N ILE A 183 10.25 -13.22 2.88
CA ILE A 183 11.36 -14.04 2.37
C ILE A 183 12.53 -13.16 1.93
N ALA A 184 12.29 -12.07 1.22
CA ALA A 184 13.35 -11.17 0.76
C ALA A 184 14.14 -10.54 1.91
N LEU A 185 13.47 -10.22 3.02
CA LEU A 185 14.13 -9.71 4.23
C LEU A 185 14.84 -10.82 5.00
N ALA A 186 14.22 -11.99 5.14
CA ALA A 186 14.80 -13.13 5.87
C ALA A 186 16.03 -13.70 5.16
N ALA A 187 16.09 -13.63 3.84
CA ALA A 187 17.20 -14.09 3.02
C ALA A 187 18.33 -13.05 2.84
N ASP A 188 18.31 -11.94 3.57
CA ASP A 188 19.31 -10.90 3.43
C ASP A 188 20.73 -11.45 3.69
N GLY A 189 21.61 -11.26 2.71
CA GLY A 189 22.98 -11.78 2.75
C GLY A 189 23.13 -13.27 2.42
N ILE A 190 22.05 -13.96 2.07
CA ILE A 190 22.06 -15.37 1.67
C ILE A 190 21.70 -15.47 0.18
N ASP A 191 22.51 -16.16 -0.60
CA ASP A 191 22.17 -16.48 -2.00
C ASP A 191 21.25 -17.70 -2.01
N ILE A 192 19.97 -17.46 -2.23
CA ILE A 192 18.92 -18.49 -2.31
C ILE A 192 18.47 -18.80 -3.74
N CYS A 193 19.14 -18.21 -4.76
CA CYS A 193 18.79 -18.33 -6.17
C CYS A 193 19.87 -19.10 -6.94
#